data_d67d19bec13b65a60d0bcf80b2db3847
#
_entry.id   d67d19bec13b65a60d0bcf80b2db3847
#
_cell.length_a   1.000
_cell.length_b   1.000
_cell.length_c   1.000
_cell.angle_alpha   90.00
_cell.angle_beta   90.00
_cell.angle_gamma   90.00
#
_symmetry.space_group_name_H-M   'P 1'
#
loop_
_entity.id
_entity.type
_entity.pdbx_description
1 polymer ?
#
loop_
_entity_poly.entity_id
_entity_poly.type
_entity_poly.pdbx_seq_one_letter_code
_entity_poly.pdbx_strand_id
1 'polypeptide(L)'
;FPNRPDAARDFLFHVEKRNTPEGCHVLLQSAQMPVSTAVATVIKTKQVEFQLQVGVPLYFRLRANPIKTILDNQKRLDSKGNIKRCRVPLIKEAEQIAWLQRKLGNAARVEDVHPISERPQYFSGEGKNGKIQTVCFEGVLTINDAPALIDLLQQGIGPAKSMGCGLLSLAPL
;
A
#
# COMPACT_ATOMS: atom_id res chain seq x y z
N PHE A 1 -3.41 -13.78 12.79
CA PHE A 1 -2.52 -14.26 11.72
C PHE A 1 -2.80 -15.74 11.52
N PRO A 2 -2.99 -16.21 10.29
CA PRO A 2 -3.07 -17.65 10.06
C PRO A 2 -1.76 -18.30 10.49
N ASN A 3 -1.85 -19.40 11.25
CA ASN A 3 -0.71 -20.19 11.72
C ASN A 3 0.05 -20.93 10.59
N ARG A 4 -0.10 -20.47 9.34
CA ARG A 4 0.54 -21.05 8.16
C ARG A 4 1.44 -20.01 7.51
N PRO A 5 2.76 -20.27 7.39
CA PRO A 5 3.70 -19.34 6.76
C PRO A 5 3.32 -18.96 5.32
N ASP A 6 2.67 -19.88 4.60
CA ASP A 6 2.30 -19.75 3.18
C ASP A 6 0.87 -19.21 2.97
N ALA A 7 0.14 -18.93 4.03
CA ALA A 7 -1.22 -18.40 3.89
C ALA A 7 -1.21 -17.03 3.23
N ALA A 8 -2.09 -16.84 2.26
CA ALA A 8 -2.32 -15.54 1.65
C ALA A 8 -2.75 -14.53 2.74
N ARG A 9 -2.19 -13.33 2.69
CA ARG A 9 -2.55 -12.27 3.62
C ARG A 9 -3.94 -11.77 3.28
N ASP A 10 -4.85 -11.87 4.24
CA ASP A 10 -6.26 -11.47 4.14
C ASP A 10 -6.54 -10.10 4.80
N PHE A 11 -5.49 -9.33 5.08
CA PHE A 11 -5.59 -8.01 5.70
C PHE A 11 -4.62 -7.00 5.11
N LEU A 12 -5.02 -5.73 5.18
CA LEU A 12 -4.21 -4.55 4.91
C LEU A 12 -4.20 -3.67 6.14
N PHE A 13 -3.15 -2.89 6.33
CA PHE A 13 -3.11 -1.96 7.43
C PHE A 13 -2.36 -0.67 7.06
N HIS A 14 -2.66 0.38 7.81
CA HIS A 14 -1.96 1.65 7.76
C HIS A 14 -1.73 2.16 9.18
N VAL A 15 -0.52 2.65 9.46
CA VAL A 15 -0.20 3.29 10.74
C VAL A 15 -0.55 4.77 10.64
N GLU A 16 -1.62 5.20 11.34
CA GLU A 16 -2.12 6.58 11.28
C GLU A 16 -1.29 7.52 12.17
N LYS A 17 -1.16 7.17 13.44
CA LYS A 17 -0.39 7.97 14.40
C LYS A 17 0.67 7.09 15.03
N ARG A 18 1.89 7.60 15.05
CA ARG A 18 3.03 6.96 15.74
C ARG A 18 3.32 7.70 17.04
N ASN A 19 3.66 6.94 18.08
CA ASN A 19 4.14 7.47 19.34
C ASN A 19 3.18 8.47 20.00
N THR A 20 1.90 8.10 20.13
CA THR A 20 1.00 8.79 21.05
C THR A 20 1.22 8.24 22.48
N PRO A 21 0.82 8.98 23.53
CA PRO A 21 0.87 8.46 24.92
C PRO A 21 0.13 7.13 25.09
N GLU A 22 -0.88 6.88 24.24
CA GLU A 22 -1.72 5.68 24.25
C GLU A 22 -1.17 4.56 23.35
N GLY A 23 -0.07 4.81 22.63
CA GLY A 23 0.54 3.86 21.70
C GLY A 23 0.41 4.25 20.22
N CYS A 24 0.49 3.27 19.34
CA CYS A 24 0.41 3.43 17.89
C CYS A 24 -1.02 3.16 17.42
N HIS A 25 -1.62 4.10 16.69
CA HIS A 25 -2.93 3.91 16.07
C HIS A 25 -2.77 3.27 14.69
N VAL A 26 -3.46 2.16 14.48
CA VAL A 26 -3.42 1.39 13.24
C VAL A 26 -4.84 1.23 12.70
N LEU A 27 -5.05 1.64 11.44
CA LEU A 27 -6.22 1.27 10.67
C LEU A 27 -5.98 -0.10 10.05
N LEU A 28 -6.86 -1.06 10.34
CA LEU A 28 -6.81 -2.42 9.82
C LEU A 28 -8.04 -2.69 8.96
N GLN A 29 -7.85 -3.15 7.74
CA GLN A 29 -8.86 -3.76 6.90
C GLN A 29 -8.60 -5.26 6.85
N SER A 30 -9.59 -6.08 7.19
CA SER A 30 -9.46 -7.53 7.26
C SER A 30 -10.75 -8.21 6.81
N ALA A 31 -10.64 -9.39 6.21
CA ALA A 31 -11.79 -10.27 5.93
C ALA A 31 -12.38 -10.88 7.21
N GLN A 32 -11.59 -10.92 8.29
CA GLN A 32 -12.01 -11.45 9.59
C GLN A 32 -12.17 -10.31 10.60
N MET A 33 -13.11 -10.48 11.52
CA MET A 33 -13.28 -9.52 12.62
C MET A 33 -12.05 -9.53 13.53
N PRO A 34 -11.40 -8.38 13.77
CA PRO A 34 -10.23 -8.31 14.61
C PRO A 34 -10.60 -8.53 16.09
N VAL A 35 -9.70 -9.19 16.83
CA VAL A 35 -9.83 -9.45 18.25
C VAL A 35 -8.68 -8.80 19.00
N SER A 36 -8.97 -8.23 20.18
CA SER A 36 -7.94 -7.67 21.06
C SER A 36 -6.98 -8.75 21.56
N THR A 37 -5.71 -8.39 21.66
CA THR A 37 -4.63 -9.27 22.15
C THR A 37 -3.86 -8.56 23.26
N ALA A 38 -2.89 -9.23 23.86
CA ALA A 38 -2.02 -8.64 24.89
C ALA A 38 -1.20 -7.42 24.38
N VAL A 39 -0.98 -7.32 23.07
CA VAL A 39 -0.13 -6.27 22.46
C VAL A 39 -0.92 -5.26 21.62
N ALA A 40 -2.21 -5.48 21.39
CA ALA A 40 -3.03 -4.60 20.58
C ALA A 40 -4.50 -4.64 21.03
N THR A 41 -5.07 -3.48 21.27
CA THR A 41 -6.48 -3.33 21.65
C THR A 41 -7.31 -2.86 20.47
N VAL A 42 -8.41 -3.54 20.18
CA VAL A 42 -9.39 -3.12 19.18
C VAL A 42 -10.23 -2.00 19.78
N ILE A 43 -10.07 -0.77 19.26
CA ILE A 43 -10.81 0.39 19.76
C ILE A 43 -12.21 0.44 19.14
N LYS A 44 -12.31 0.20 17.82
CA LYS A 44 -13.57 0.26 17.08
C LYS A 44 -13.50 -0.64 15.85
N THR A 45 -14.62 -1.30 15.54
CA THR A 45 -14.81 -2.07 14.32
C THR A 45 -16.02 -1.59 13.56
N LYS A 46 -15.97 -1.70 12.22
CA LYS A 46 -17.09 -1.44 11.34
C LYS A 46 -17.06 -2.46 10.21
N GLN A 47 -18.16 -3.12 9.96
CA GLN A 47 -18.34 -3.87 8.72
C GLN A 47 -18.50 -2.90 7.56
N VAL A 48 -17.76 -3.11 6.49
CA VAL A 48 -17.75 -2.24 5.31
C VAL A 48 -18.27 -3.03 4.12
N GLU A 49 -19.35 -2.52 3.52
CA GLU A 49 -19.84 -2.96 2.23
C GLU A 49 -19.52 -1.86 1.21
N PHE A 50 -18.74 -2.20 0.19
CA PHE A 50 -18.37 -1.24 -0.85
C PHE A 50 -19.51 -1.06 -1.84
N GLN A 51 -20.22 0.05 -1.73
CA GLN A 51 -21.26 0.47 -2.69
C GLN A 51 -20.69 1.56 -3.59
N LEU A 52 -19.92 1.15 -4.60
CA LEU A 52 -19.25 2.05 -5.53
C LEU A 52 -20.07 2.20 -6.83
N GLN A 53 -20.18 3.44 -7.31
CA GLN A 53 -20.88 3.75 -8.55
C GLN A 53 -19.93 4.37 -9.57
N VAL A 54 -19.98 3.91 -10.81
CA VAL A 54 -19.19 4.43 -11.92
C VAL A 54 -19.51 5.92 -12.14
N GLY A 55 -18.49 6.71 -12.41
CA GLY A 55 -18.59 8.15 -12.64
C GLY A 55 -18.58 9.02 -11.38
N VAL A 56 -18.63 8.40 -10.18
CA VAL A 56 -18.61 9.15 -8.92
C VAL A 56 -17.16 9.54 -8.56
N PRO A 57 -16.89 10.84 -8.34
CA PRO A 57 -15.61 11.30 -7.83
C PRO A 57 -15.51 11.07 -6.31
N LEU A 58 -14.35 10.65 -5.84
CA LEU A 58 -14.06 10.39 -4.44
C LEU A 58 -12.70 10.96 -4.04
N TYR A 59 -12.58 11.45 -2.82
CA TYR A 59 -11.27 11.63 -2.20
C TYR A 59 -10.63 10.28 -1.96
N PHE A 60 -9.31 10.21 -2.19
CA PHE A 60 -8.55 9.02 -1.86
C PHE A 60 -7.27 9.34 -1.10
N ARG A 61 -6.85 8.37 -0.31
CA ARG A 61 -5.54 8.35 0.33
C ARG A 61 -4.92 6.97 0.19
N LEU A 62 -3.68 6.92 -0.25
CA LEU A 62 -2.92 5.69 -0.43
C LEU A 62 -1.49 5.89 0.01
N ARG A 63 -1.06 5.16 1.04
CA ARG A 63 0.36 5.02 1.37
C ARG A 63 0.94 3.83 0.59
N ALA A 64 1.92 4.08 -0.25
CA ALA A 64 2.51 3.06 -1.12
C ALA A 64 4.04 3.12 -1.15
N ASN A 65 4.66 2.08 -1.70
CA ASN A 65 6.09 2.04 -2.02
C ASN A 65 6.27 1.95 -3.55
N PRO A 66 6.25 3.10 -4.25
CA PRO A 66 6.40 3.10 -5.70
C PRO A 66 7.84 2.76 -6.09
N ILE A 67 8.00 1.67 -6.83
CA ILE A 67 9.30 1.16 -7.27
C ILE A 67 9.30 0.83 -8.75
N LYS A 68 10.52 0.86 -9.32
CA LYS A 68 10.83 0.25 -10.61
C LYS A 68 11.92 -0.83 -10.47
N THR A 69 11.92 -1.77 -11.38
CA THR A 69 12.95 -2.81 -11.47
C THR A 69 13.96 -2.40 -12.53
N ILE A 70 15.23 -2.35 -12.18
CA ILE A 70 16.35 -2.07 -13.08
C ILE A 70 17.31 -3.25 -13.10
N LEU A 71 18.12 -3.36 -14.14
CA LEU A 71 19.25 -4.28 -14.17
C LEU A 71 20.34 -3.77 -13.24
N ASP A 72 21.08 -4.69 -12.61
CA ASP A 72 22.21 -4.34 -11.77
C ASP A 72 23.32 -3.70 -12.59
N ASN A 73 23.69 -2.45 -12.26
CA ASN A 73 24.72 -1.69 -12.97
C ASN A 73 26.10 -2.38 -12.92
N GLN A 74 26.36 -3.19 -11.88
CA GLN A 74 27.59 -3.97 -11.76
C GLN A 74 27.52 -5.30 -12.51
N LYS A 75 26.42 -5.58 -13.23
CA LYS A 75 26.18 -6.80 -14.00
C LYS A 75 26.39 -8.09 -13.19
N ARG A 76 26.18 -8.05 -11.88
CA ARG A 76 26.24 -9.25 -11.03
C ARG A 76 25.17 -10.25 -11.49
N LEU A 77 25.53 -11.52 -11.50
CA LEU A 77 24.62 -12.58 -11.92
C LEU A 77 23.80 -13.10 -10.71
N ASP A 78 22.59 -13.54 -11.00
CA ASP A 78 21.77 -14.29 -10.07
C ASP A 78 22.17 -15.78 -10.09
N SER A 79 21.51 -16.61 -9.27
CA SER A 79 21.76 -18.06 -9.19
C SER A 79 21.45 -18.83 -10.49
N LYS A 80 20.79 -18.18 -11.46
CA LYS A 80 20.44 -18.75 -12.77
C LYS A 80 21.32 -18.22 -13.91
N GLY A 81 22.36 -17.42 -13.59
CA GLY A 81 23.27 -16.85 -14.58
C GLY A 81 22.73 -15.61 -15.32
N ASN A 82 21.59 -15.04 -14.92
CA ASN A 82 21.05 -13.82 -15.50
C ASN A 82 21.56 -12.59 -14.76
N ILE A 83 21.64 -11.43 -15.45
CA ILE A 83 21.95 -10.17 -14.78
C ILE A 83 20.90 -9.92 -13.68
N LYS A 84 21.38 -9.73 -12.47
CA LYS A 84 20.56 -9.48 -11.29
C LYS A 84 19.67 -8.26 -11.50
N ARG A 85 18.43 -8.34 -11.07
CA ARG A 85 17.48 -7.24 -11.09
C ARG A 85 17.38 -6.62 -9.71
N CYS A 86 17.43 -5.29 -9.66
CA CYS A 86 17.33 -4.51 -8.43
C CYS A 86 16.03 -3.69 -8.43
N ARG A 87 15.34 -3.66 -7.30
CA ARG A 87 14.18 -2.78 -7.08
C ARG A 87 14.66 -1.47 -6.51
N VAL A 88 14.34 -0.37 -7.18
CA VAL A 88 14.70 0.99 -6.75
C VAL A 88 13.45 1.85 -6.58
N PRO A 89 13.42 2.74 -5.58
CA PRO A 89 12.29 3.65 -5.38
C PRO A 89 12.21 4.66 -6.53
N LEU A 90 10.99 5.08 -6.84
CA LEU A 90 10.72 6.21 -7.73
C LEU A 90 10.80 7.49 -6.89
N ILE A 91 11.68 8.41 -7.31
CA ILE A 91 11.94 9.66 -6.58
C ILE A 91 11.23 10.86 -7.22
N LYS A 92 11.15 10.87 -8.56
CA LYS A 92 10.51 11.96 -9.29
C LYS A 92 8.99 11.86 -9.18
N GLU A 93 8.34 12.96 -8.85
CA GLU A 93 6.89 13.06 -8.69
C GLU A 93 6.13 12.54 -9.93
N ALA A 94 6.53 12.96 -11.13
CA ALA A 94 5.92 12.49 -12.36
C ALA A 94 5.99 10.95 -12.53
N GLU A 95 7.12 10.32 -12.12
CA GLU A 95 7.25 8.86 -12.16
C GLU A 95 6.35 8.18 -11.11
N GLN A 96 6.16 8.81 -9.94
CA GLN A 96 5.29 8.33 -8.86
C GLN A 96 3.82 8.40 -9.29
N ILE A 97 3.39 9.51 -9.91
CA ILE A 97 2.03 9.68 -10.44
C ILE A 97 1.77 8.68 -11.57
N ALA A 98 2.68 8.52 -12.51
CA ALA A 98 2.55 7.53 -13.57
C ALA A 98 2.50 6.09 -13.03
N TRP A 99 3.22 5.80 -11.94
CA TRP A 99 3.14 4.52 -11.26
C TRP A 99 1.76 4.28 -10.64
N LEU A 100 1.19 5.30 -9.96
CA LEU A 100 -0.14 5.23 -9.37
C LEU A 100 -1.21 4.99 -10.44
N GLN A 101 -1.21 5.79 -11.52
CA GLN A 101 -2.15 5.64 -12.64
C GLN A 101 -2.10 4.23 -13.24
N ARG A 102 -0.89 3.70 -13.47
CA ARG A 102 -0.72 2.33 -13.96
C ARG A 102 -1.25 1.28 -12.97
N LYS A 103 -1.14 1.53 -11.66
CA LYS A 103 -1.64 0.61 -10.64
C LYS A 103 -3.15 0.64 -10.49
N LEU A 104 -3.78 1.77 -10.67
CA LEU A 104 -5.24 1.89 -10.73
C LEU A 104 -5.80 1.32 -12.04
N GLY A 105 -5.02 1.39 -13.14
CA GLY A 105 -5.44 0.84 -14.43
C GLY A 105 -6.76 1.44 -14.91
N ASN A 106 -7.70 0.57 -15.28
CA ASN A 106 -9.05 0.94 -15.69
C ASN A 106 -10.03 1.11 -14.51
N ALA A 107 -9.65 0.73 -13.29
CA ALA A 107 -10.54 0.79 -12.13
C ALA A 107 -10.97 2.22 -11.79
N ALA A 108 -10.03 3.17 -11.86
CA ALA A 108 -10.31 4.58 -11.58
C ALA A 108 -9.35 5.50 -12.33
N ARG A 109 -9.83 6.69 -12.65
CA ARG A 109 -9.04 7.78 -13.21
C ARG A 109 -8.67 8.76 -12.11
N VAL A 110 -7.40 9.10 -12.02
CA VAL A 110 -6.91 10.16 -11.12
C VAL A 110 -7.21 11.51 -11.75
N GLU A 111 -7.96 12.35 -11.03
CA GLU A 111 -8.26 13.72 -11.47
C GLU A 111 -7.21 14.70 -10.95
N ASP A 112 -6.89 14.58 -9.67
CA ASP A 112 -5.87 15.37 -8.98
C ASP A 112 -5.14 14.49 -7.96
N VAL A 113 -3.83 14.72 -7.77
CA VAL A 113 -3.03 13.96 -6.83
C VAL A 113 -1.81 14.72 -6.35
N HIS A 114 -1.58 14.66 -5.05
CA HIS A 114 -0.41 15.20 -4.37
C HIS A 114 0.42 14.06 -3.77
N PRO A 115 1.57 13.70 -4.38
CA PRO A 115 2.49 12.74 -3.80
C PRO A 115 3.31 13.40 -2.68
N ILE A 116 3.19 12.89 -1.48
CA ILE A 116 3.94 13.34 -0.30
C ILE A 116 4.99 12.28 0.03
N SER A 117 6.26 12.55 -0.29
CA SER A 117 7.36 11.64 0.04
C SER A 117 7.59 11.59 1.55
N GLU A 118 7.58 10.39 2.11
CA GLU A 118 7.86 10.16 3.52
C GLU A 118 9.34 9.90 3.79
N ARG A 119 9.74 9.97 5.05
CA ARG A 119 11.11 9.60 5.45
C ARG A 119 11.37 8.11 5.16
N PRO A 120 12.56 7.75 4.65
CA PRO A 120 12.91 6.36 4.43
C PRO A 120 12.79 5.53 5.71
N GLN A 121 12.24 4.33 5.59
CA GLN A 121 12.19 3.37 6.69
C GLN A 121 13.26 2.31 6.46
N TYR A 122 14.08 2.10 7.49
CA TYR A 122 15.13 1.08 7.49
C TYR A 122 14.66 -0.09 8.34
N PHE A 123 14.94 -1.28 7.90
CA PHE A 123 14.68 -2.50 8.65
C PHE A 123 15.88 -3.44 8.56
N SER A 124 16.11 -4.18 9.62
CA SER A 124 17.13 -5.21 9.70
C SER A 124 16.54 -6.49 10.26
N GLY A 125 17.00 -7.63 9.77
CA GLY A 125 16.58 -8.93 10.27
C GLY A 125 17.43 -10.04 9.63
N GLU A 126 17.83 -11.03 10.40
CA GLU A 126 18.56 -12.24 9.99
C GLU A 126 19.59 -12.02 8.87
N GLY A 127 20.49 -11.03 9.03
CA GLY A 127 21.56 -10.71 8.07
C GLY A 127 21.13 -9.98 6.80
N LYS A 128 19.87 -9.53 6.72
CA LYS A 128 19.36 -8.71 5.61
C LYS A 128 18.92 -7.35 6.11
N ASN A 129 19.61 -6.31 5.65
CA ASN A 129 19.17 -4.93 5.84
C ASN A 129 18.39 -4.46 4.63
N GLY A 130 17.30 -3.74 4.86
CA GLY A 130 16.47 -3.20 3.81
C GLY A 130 16.07 -1.75 4.07
N LYS A 131 15.67 -1.09 3.00
CA LYS A 131 15.16 0.27 3.01
C LYS A 131 13.93 0.35 2.12
N ILE A 132 12.87 0.96 2.61
CA ILE A 132 11.71 1.34 1.78
C ILE A 132 11.56 2.85 1.78
N GLN A 133 11.17 3.38 0.62
CA GLN A 133 10.84 4.79 0.43
C GLN A 133 9.36 4.88 0.13
N THR A 134 8.58 5.27 1.11
CA THR A 134 7.13 5.36 0.99
C THR A 134 6.69 6.74 0.52
N VAL A 135 5.57 6.77 -0.18
CA VAL A 135 4.88 7.97 -0.65
C VAL A 135 3.42 7.88 -0.22
N CYS A 136 2.90 8.93 0.38
CA CYS A 136 1.47 9.09 0.62
C CYS A 136 0.89 9.87 -0.57
N PHE A 137 -0.03 9.25 -1.30
CA PHE A 137 -0.81 9.90 -2.35
C PHE A 137 -2.14 10.33 -1.76
N GLU A 138 -2.47 11.60 -1.93
CA GLU A 138 -3.76 12.16 -1.56
C GLU A 138 -4.33 12.94 -2.74
N GLY A 139 -5.63 12.83 -2.99
CA GLY A 139 -6.24 13.51 -4.12
C GLY A 139 -7.66 13.04 -4.42
N VAL A 140 -8.07 13.23 -5.66
CA VAL A 140 -9.39 12.87 -6.17
C VAL A 140 -9.27 11.87 -7.30
N LEU A 141 -10.08 10.84 -7.26
CA LEU A 141 -10.24 9.88 -8.35
C LEU A 141 -11.71 9.76 -8.75
N THR A 142 -11.95 9.43 -10.01
CA THR A 142 -13.28 9.08 -10.53
C THR A 142 -13.33 7.59 -10.83
N ILE A 143 -14.40 6.93 -10.39
CA ILE A 143 -14.60 5.49 -10.57
C ILE A 143 -14.93 5.20 -12.05
N ASN A 144 -14.13 4.36 -12.70
CA ASN A 144 -14.41 3.88 -14.06
C ASN A 144 -15.00 2.45 -14.08
N ASP A 145 -14.53 1.60 -13.15
CA ASP A 145 -14.92 0.20 -13.04
C ASP A 145 -15.02 -0.15 -11.54
N ALA A 146 -16.25 -0.23 -11.02
CA ALA A 146 -16.50 -0.47 -9.60
C ALA A 146 -16.03 -1.86 -9.13
N PRO A 147 -16.28 -2.97 -9.82
CA PRO A 147 -15.72 -4.28 -9.49
C PRO A 147 -14.19 -4.27 -9.43
N ALA A 148 -13.52 -3.73 -10.45
CA ALA A 148 -12.06 -3.64 -10.47
C ALA A 148 -11.49 -2.79 -9.33
N LEU A 149 -12.19 -1.71 -8.94
CA LEU A 149 -11.78 -0.89 -7.81
C LEU A 149 -11.98 -1.62 -6.47
N ILE A 150 -13.05 -2.39 -6.31
CA ILE A 150 -13.27 -3.24 -5.12
C ILE A 150 -12.16 -4.28 -4.98
N ASP A 151 -11.74 -4.91 -6.08
CA ASP A 151 -10.61 -5.84 -6.08
C ASP A 151 -9.32 -5.17 -5.58
N LEU A 152 -9.05 -3.94 -6.04
CA LEU A 152 -7.89 -3.16 -5.58
C LEU A 152 -7.99 -2.79 -4.10
N LEU A 153 -9.18 -2.43 -3.60
CA LEU A 153 -9.43 -2.15 -2.18
C LEU A 153 -9.15 -3.39 -1.32
N GLN A 154 -9.56 -4.56 -1.76
CA GLN A 154 -9.40 -5.82 -1.01
C GLN A 154 -7.97 -6.35 -1.09
N GLN A 155 -7.36 -6.36 -2.28
CA GLN A 155 -6.02 -6.90 -2.48
C GLN A 155 -4.92 -5.94 -2.06
N GLY A 156 -5.21 -4.63 -2.07
CA GLY A 156 -4.25 -3.56 -1.82
C GLY A 156 -3.32 -3.27 -3.01
N ILE A 157 -2.79 -2.07 -3.05
CA ILE A 157 -2.06 -1.50 -4.17
C ILE A 157 -0.55 -1.52 -3.92
N GLY A 158 0.19 -2.20 -4.79
CA GLY A 158 1.66 -2.16 -4.81
C GLY A 158 2.35 -3.07 -3.79
N PRO A 159 3.68 -2.98 -3.70
CA PRO A 159 4.50 -3.78 -2.78
C PRO A 159 4.56 -3.20 -1.37
N ALA A 160 5.25 -3.92 -0.47
CA ALA A 160 5.46 -3.55 0.93
C ALA A 160 4.18 -3.51 1.79
N LYS A 161 3.19 -4.33 1.47
CA LYS A 161 1.95 -4.46 2.26
C LYS A 161 2.24 -4.87 3.72
N SER A 162 3.28 -5.66 3.95
CA SER A 162 3.76 -6.02 5.30
C SER A 162 4.33 -4.85 6.10
N MET A 163 4.56 -3.72 5.46
CA MET A 163 5.11 -2.50 6.07
C MET A 163 4.06 -1.37 6.14
N GLY A 164 2.78 -1.73 6.07
CA GLY A 164 1.68 -0.77 6.14
C GLY A 164 1.47 0.05 4.87
N CYS A 165 1.79 -0.52 3.71
CA CYS A 165 1.52 0.07 2.41
C CYS A 165 0.37 -0.64 1.71
N GLY A 166 -0.27 0.04 0.76
CA GLY A 166 -1.22 -0.56 -0.17
C GLY A 166 -2.69 -0.48 0.23
N LEU A 167 -3.03 -0.05 1.44
CA LEU A 167 -4.40 0.19 1.84
C LEU A 167 -4.88 1.49 1.19
N LEU A 168 -5.84 1.39 0.28
CA LEU A 168 -6.52 2.52 -0.34
C LEU A 168 -7.73 2.91 0.52
N SER A 169 -7.76 4.14 0.99
CA SER A 169 -8.90 4.72 1.70
C SER A 169 -9.66 5.65 0.76
N LEU A 170 -10.99 5.58 0.79
CA LEU A 170 -11.88 6.42 0.00
C LEU A 170 -12.83 7.18 0.91
N ALA A 171 -13.19 8.40 0.52
CA ALA A 171 -14.19 9.22 1.18
C ALA A 171 -15.04 9.99 0.14
N PRO A 172 -16.30 10.30 0.43
CA PRO A 172 -17.09 11.20 -0.40
C PRO A 172 -16.41 12.57 -0.56
N LEU A 173 -16.62 13.20 -1.73
CA LEU A 173 -16.18 14.56 -2.02
C LEU A 173 -16.98 15.58 -1.23
#